data_6e3eb1893252349b7c8bac568af5c1ca
#
_entry.id   6e3eb1893252349b7c8bac568af5c1ca
#
_cell.length_a   1.000
_cell.length_b   1.000
_cell.length_c   1.000
_cell.angle_alpha   90.00
_cell.angle_beta   90.00
_cell.angle_gamma   90.00
#
_symmetry.space_group_name_H-M   'P 1'
#
loop_
_entity.id
_entity.type
_entity.pdbx_description
1 polymer ?
#
loop_
_entity_poly.entity_id
_entity_poly.type
_entity_poly.pdbx_seq_one_letter_code
_entity_poly.pdbx_strand_id
1 'polypeptide(L)'
;MRRGVRRIVPLTLGWADLPLDVSIFGAPPDARLREPVPGVLLLCDGGWLLLDTGYNTALITDPVLRRRYHGDPLVQPLLPGPGEPLPDALAGAGIGLDDVHAVAVSHLHYDHAGGLKHFAGRVPVHVQRRELAYGMSGGPEPERNGIFQVDYDDPRITWRQADGDAEIAAGVTAVLTAGHTPGHQSFVVDVDHSAGGGGFVFACDAADLTENIDGELAVGGFVDVPPEETVVQIRKLKCLAAERGYRLIPGHDPVAWPALTSDLATRWPPAA
;
A
#
# COMPACT_ATOMS: atom_id res chain seq x y z
N MET A 1 -23.90 -16.92 -5.32
CA MET A 1 -23.33 -16.07 -4.25
C MET A 1 -22.02 -15.51 -4.76
N ARG A 2 -21.77 -14.20 -4.67
CA ARG A 2 -20.44 -13.63 -4.93
C ARG A 2 -19.49 -14.21 -3.89
N ARG A 3 -18.43 -14.83 -4.35
CA ARG A 3 -17.33 -15.29 -3.49
C ARG A 3 -16.52 -14.05 -3.09
N GLY A 4 -16.20 -13.93 -1.81
CA GLY A 4 -15.45 -12.81 -1.25
C GLY A 4 -14.18 -13.26 -0.57
N VAL A 5 -13.50 -12.33 0.07
CA VAL A 5 -12.29 -12.58 0.85
C VAL A 5 -12.66 -13.30 2.15
N ARG A 6 -11.98 -14.40 2.43
CA ARG A 6 -12.26 -15.27 3.59
C ARG A 6 -11.46 -14.91 4.83
N ARG A 7 -10.31 -14.24 4.66
CA ARG A 7 -9.44 -13.81 5.75
C ARG A 7 -8.62 -12.60 5.30
N ILE A 8 -8.42 -11.67 6.21
CA ILE A 8 -7.54 -10.51 6.04
C ILE A 8 -6.48 -10.55 7.13
N VAL A 9 -5.21 -10.39 6.76
CA VAL A 9 -4.09 -10.33 7.69
C VAL A 9 -3.29 -9.06 7.43
N PRO A 10 -3.40 -8.04 8.29
CA PRO A 10 -2.56 -6.86 8.21
C PRO A 10 -1.11 -7.19 8.57
N LEU A 11 -0.17 -6.61 7.83
CA LEU A 11 1.27 -6.73 8.07
C LEU A 11 1.85 -5.33 8.28
N THR A 12 2.72 -5.15 9.26
CA THR A 12 3.53 -3.94 9.42
C THR A 12 4.93 -4.24 8.90
N LEU A 13 5.27 -3.66 7.73
CA LEU A 13 6.49 -3.95 6.99
C LEU A 13 7.63 -2.97 7.29
N GLY A 14 7.37 -1.97 8.13
CA GLY A 14 8.31 -0.95 8.54
C GLY A 14 7.61 0.27 9.09
N TRP A 15 8.36 1.34 9.22
CA TRP A 15 7.86 2.67 9.54
C TRP A 15 8.59 3.72 8.72
N ALA A 16 7.97 4.88 8.54
CA ALA A 16 8.59 6.10 8.06
C ALA A 16 8.56 7.16 9.17
N ASP A 17 9.66 7.83 9.46
CA ASP A 17 9.70 9.06 10.24
C ASP A 17 9.78 10.23 9.25
N LEU A 18 8.78 11.08 9.23
CA LEU A 18 8.62 12.10 8.19
C LEU A 18 7.93 13.36 8.74
N PRO A 19 8.07 14.52 8.04
CA PRO A 19 7.28 15.70 8.35
C PRO A 19 5.79 15.45 8.15
N LEU A 20 4.95 15.98 9.04
CA LEU A 20 3.50 15.79 8.96
C LEU A 20 2.89 16.39 7.68
N ASP A 21 3.55 17.37 7.06
CA ASP A 21 3.10 17.97 5.80
C ASP A 21 3.26 17.04 4.60
N VAL A 22 3.97 15.93 4.74
CA VAL A 22 3.98 14.84 3.74
C VAL A 22 2.61 14.15 3.70
N SER A 23 2.02 13.89 4.85
CA SER A 23 0.73 13.19 4.96
C SER A 23 -0.47 14.14 4.98
N ILE A 24 -0.29 15.38 5.49
CA ILE A 24 -1.34 16.41 5.48
C ILE A 24 -0.78 17.69 4.86
N PHE A 25 -1.23 18.02 3.68
CA PHE A 25 -0.82 19.23 2.97
C PHE A 25 -1.01 20.49 3.82
N GLY A 26 0.08 21.25 3.98
CA GLY A 26 0.09 22.51 4.72
C GLY A 26 0.10 22.35 6.25
N ALA A 27 0.37 21.15 6.76
CA ALA A 27 0.62 20.94 8.18
C ALA A 27 1.87 21.74 8.65
N PRO A 28 2.01 22.00 9.98
CA PRO A 28 3.16 22.73 10.48
C PRO A 28 4.49 22.06 10.07
N PRO A 29 5.47 22.83 9.54
CA PRO A 29 6.70 22.27 8.97
C PRO A 29 7.61 21.56 9.99
N ASP A 30 7.48 21.91 11.27
CA ASP A 30 8.25 21.31 12.38
C ASP A 30 7.58 20.07 12.99
N ALA A 31 6.33 19.80 12.63
CA ALA A 31 5.63 18.62 13.10
C ALA A 31 6.14 17.38 12.35
N ARG A 32 6.47 16.33 13.11
CA ARG A 32 6.88 15.04 12.55
C ARG A 32 5.99 13.92 13.05
N LEU A 33 5.87 12.90 12.24
CA LEU A 33 5.09 11.72 12.53
C LEU A 33 5.90 10.47 12.21
N ARG A 34 5.68 9.42 12.99
CA ARG A 34 6.16 8.08 12.68
C ARG A 34 4.98 7.24 12.22
N GLU A 35 4.99 6.90 10.96
CA GLU A 35 3.92 6.18 10.28
C GLU A 35 4.27 4.72 10.05
N PRO A 36 3.33 3.78 10.18
CA PRO A 36 3.53 2.40 9.78
C PRO A 36 3.60 2.29 8.24
N VAL A 37 4.33 1.32 7.73
CA VAL A 37 4.29 0.89 6.33
C VAL A 37 3.48 -0.40 6.24
N PRO A 38 2.24 -0.34 5.75
CA PRO A 38 1.34 -1.47 5.70
C PRO A 38 1.61 -2.43 4.54
N GLY A 39 1.23 -3.68 4.77
CA GLY A 39 0.90 -4.67 3.74
C GLY A 39 -0.36 -5.41 4.17
N VAL A 40 -1.15 -5.89 3.23
CA VAL A 40 -2.39 -6.63 3.56
C VAL A 40 -2.46 -7.94 2.79
N LEU A 41 -2.55 -9.05 3.52
CA LEU A 41 -2.82 -10.35 2.92
C LEU A 41 -4.32 -10.63 2.90
N LEU A 42 -4.82 -11.03 1.75
CA LEU A 42 -6.20 -11.37 1.50
C LEU A 42 -6.31 -12.83 1.05
N LEU A 43 -6.98 -13.67 1.81
CA LEU A 43 -7.26 -15.05 1.41
C LEU A 43 -8.46 -15.08 0.47
N CYS A 44 -8.19 -15.15 -0.81
CA CYS A 44 -9.16 -15.28 -1.90
C CYS A 44 -9.36 -16.75 -2.31
N ASP A 45 -10.23 -17.02 -3.27
CA ASP A 45 -10.42 -18.37 -3.81
C ASP A 45 -9.17 -18.95 -4.48
N GLY A 46 -8.35 -18.09 -5.11
CA GLY A 46 -7.11 -18.48 -5.78
C GLY A 46 -5.88 -18.62 -4.86
N GLY A 47 -6.02 -18.38 -3.56
CA GLY A 47 -4.92 -18.33 -2.59
C GLY A 47 -4.71 -16.93 -2.02
N TRP A 48 -3.54 -16.67 -1.47
CA TRP A 48 -3.23 -15.37 -0.88
C TRP A 48 -2.91 -14.33 -1.95
N LEU A 49 -3.61 -13.19 -1.91
CA LEU A 49 -3.26 -11.96 -2.61
C LEU A 49 -2.62 -11.01 -1.61
N LEU A 50 -1.44 -10.49 -1.92
CA LEU A 50 -0.76 -9.49 -1.11
C LEU A 50 -0.98 -8.09 -1.71
N LEU A 51 -1.45 -7.15 -0.89
CA LEU A 51 -1.50 -5.73 -1.21
C LEU A 51 -0.27 -5.06 -0.62
N ASP A 52 0.54 -4.41 -1.43
CA ASP A 52 1.81 -3.75 -1.16
C ASP A 52 2.88 -4.64 -0.51
N THR A 53 4.14 -4.28 -0.67
CA THR A 53 5.27 -5.16 -0.39
C THR A 53 6.34 -4.56 0.54
N GLY A 54 6.16 -3.32 0.99
CA GLY A 54 7.11 -2.64 1.87
C GLY A 54 8.43 -2.25 1.19
N TYR A 55 9.45 -2.08 2.00
CA TYR A 55 10.76 -1.57 1.61
C TYR A 55 11.67 -2.60 0.93
N ASN A 56 12.57 -2.11 0.08
CA ASN A 56 13.78 -2.81 -0.31
C ASN A 56 14.88 -2.59 0.74
N THR A 57 15.12 -3.58 1.57
CA THR A 57 16.08 -3.52 2.68
C THR A 57 17.50 -3.18 2.24
N ALA A 58 17.92 -3.62 1.05
CA ALA A 58 19.26 -3.32 0.54
C ALA A 58 19.47 -1.80 0.35
N LEU A 59 18.44 -1.07 -0.09
CA LEU A 59 18.51 0.38 -0.26
C LEU A 59 18.64 1.16 1.06
N ILE A 60 18.26 0.51 2.17
CA ILE A 60 18.29 1.11 3.51
C ILE A 60 19.54 0.69 4.29
N THR A 61 19.98 -0.58 4.16
CA THR A 61 21.05 -1.17 4.98
C THR A 61 22.43 -1.01 4.36
N ASP A 62 22.55 -1.01 3.03
CA ASP A 62 23.83 -0.74 2.36
C ASP A 62 24.14 0.77 2.42
N PRO A 63 25.30 1.19 2.97
CA PRO A 63 25.60 2.62 3.14
C PRO A 63 25.70 3.41 1.82
N VAL A 64 26.08 2.75 0.72
CA VAL A 64 26.21 3.39 -0.59
C VAL A 64 24.83 3.58 -1.20
N LEU A 65 24.01 2.52 -1.20
CA LEU A 65 22.65 2.56 -1.71
C LEU A 65 21.76 3.50 -0.87
N ARG A 66 21.88 3.44 0.45
CA ARG A 66 21.14 4.37 1.32
C ARG A 66 21.45 5.82 1.00
N ARG A 67 22.72 6.17 0.78
CA ARG A 67 23.11 7.53 0.40
C ARG A 67 22.52 7.92 -0.96
N ARG A 68 22.44 6.97 -1.90
CA ARG A 68 21.93 7.20 -3.24
C ARG A 68 20.41 7.39 -3.26
N TYR A 69 19.66 6.58 -2.54
CA TYR A 69 18.19 6.50 -2.60
C TYR A 69 17.48 7.18 -1.43
N HIS A 70 18.10 7.20 -0.25
CA HIS A 70 17.55 7.74 0.99
C HIS A 70 18.50 8.76 1.65
N GLY A 71 19.26 9.46 0.84
CA GLY A 71 20.21 10.48 1.32
C GLY A 71 19.52 11.77 1.81
N ASP A 72 18.29 11.99 1.42
CA ASP A 72 17.50 13.11 1.92
C ASP A 72 17.03 12.80 3.35
N PRO A 73 17.26 13.70 4.33
CA PRO A 73 16.79 13.54 5.69
C PRO A 73 15.27 13.74 5.87
N LEU A 74 14.55 14.17 4.82
CA LEU A 74 13.13 14.49 4.91
C LEU A 74 12.33 13.29 5.40
N VAL A 75 12.45 12.13 4.73
CA VAL A 75 11.81 10.88 5.12
C VAL A 75 12.85 9.87 5.56
N GLN A 76 12.70 9.31 6.75
CA GLN A 76 13.59 8.31 7.32
C GLN A 76 12.91 6.93 7.32
N PRO A 77 13.26 6.01 6.41
CA PRO A 77 12.76 4.66 6.44
C PRO A 77 13.33 3.91 7.66
N LEU A 78 12.49 3.22 8.40
CA LEU A 78 12.81 2.47 9.60
C LEU A 78 12.37 1.02 9.46
N LEU A 79 13.31 0.09 9.53
CA LEU A 79 13.04 -1.35 9.48
C LEU A 79 12.59 -1.87 10.86
N PRO A 80 11.71 -2.89 10.91
CA PRO A 80 11.23 -3.48 12.17
C PRO A 80 12.32 -4.21 12.95
N GLY A 81 13.40 -4.59 12.28
CA GLY A 81 14.54 -5.31 12.89
C GLY A 81 15.55 -5.71 11.82
N PRO A 82 16.56 -6.51 12.20
CA PRO A 82 17.43 -7.14 11.21
C PRO A 82 16.66 -8.20 10.43
N GLY A 83 16.90 -8.29 9.12
CA GLY A 83 16.25 -9.26 8.24
C GLY A 83 15.50 -8.61 7.09
N GLU A 84 14.58 -9.36 6.51
CA GLU A 84 13.75 -8.92 5.39
C GLU A 84 12.30 -8.78 5.88
N PRO A 85 11.79 -7.55 6.06
CA PRO A 85 10.50 -7.30 6.72
C PRO A 85 9.33 -8.08 6.14
N LEU A 86 9.25 -8.18 4.81
CA LEU A 86 8.13 -8.87 4.16
C LEU A 86 8.17 -10.39 4.39
N PRO A 87 9.26 -11.14 4.10
CA PRO A 87 9.36 -12.55 4.46
C PRO A 87 9.15 -12.82 5.95
N ASP A 88 9.69 -11.97 6.82
CA ASP A 88 9.57 -12.13 8.27
C ASP A 88 8.13 -11.92 8.76
N ALA A 89 7.43 -10.91 8.22
CA ALA A 89 6.02 -10.65 8.52
C ALA A 89 5.10 -11.78 8.02
N LEU A 90 5.37 -12.30 6.80
CA LEU A 90 4.65 -13.46 6.27
C LEU A 90 4.85 -14.69 7.16
N ALA A 91 6.10 -14.99 7.52
CA ALA A 91 6.43 -16.11 8.41
C ALA A 91 5.76 -15.97 9.78
N GLY A 92 5.73 -14.75 10.33
CA GLY A 92 5.00 -14.44 11.57
C GLY A 92 3.49 -14.67 11.48
N ALA A 93 2.92 -14.58 10.28
CA ALA A 93 1.53 -14.92 10.01
C ALA A 93 1.32 -16.43 9.68
N GLY A 94 2.38 -17.22 9.67
CA GLY A 94 2.35 -18.65 9.29
C GLY A 94 2.20 -18.87 7.78
N ILE A 95 2.65 -17.91 6.96
CA ILE A 95 2.51 -17.90 5.49
C ILE A 95 3.90 -17.78 4.87
N GLY A 96 4.20 -18.62 3.87
CA GLY A 96 5.41 -18.51 3.09
C GLY A 96 5.26 -17.65 1.84
N LEU A 97 6.37 -17.20 1.27
CA LEU A 97 6.36 -16.53 -0.03
C LEU A 97 5.69 -17.36 -1.13
N ASP A 98 5.81 -18.70 -1.04
CA ASP A 98 5.22 -19.65 -2.00
C ASP A 98 3.69 -19.75 -1.87
N ASP A 99 3.11 -19.35 -0.75
CA ASP A 99 1.67 -19.34 -0.54
C ASP A 99 0.99 -18.09 -1.16
N VAL A 100 1.78 -17.07 -1.51
CA VAL A 100 1.29 -15.88 -2.19
C VAL A 100 1.13 -16.19 -3.69
N HIS A 101 -0.08 -16.02 -4.21
CA HIS A 101 -0.43 -16.36 -5.60
C HIS A 101 -0.56 -15.15 -6.52
N ALA A 102 -0.68 -13.97 -5.94
CA ALA A 102 -0.65 -12.70 -6.66
C ALA A 102 -0.24 -11.57 -5.74
N VAL A 103 0.29 -10.50 -6.31
CA VAL A 103 0.56 -9.23 -5.63
C VAL A 103 -0.22 -8.14 -6.32
N ALA A 104 -0.67 -7.13 -5.57
CA ALA A 104 -1.15 -5.87 -6.13
C ALA A 104 -0.43 -4.73 -5.42
N VAL A 105 0.14 -3.79 -6.17
CA VAL A 105 0.70 -2.58 -5.59
C VAL A 105 -0.26 -1.43 -5.76
N SER A 106 -0.43 -0.63 -4.71
CA SER A 106 -1.24 0.59 -4.77
C SER A 106 -0.60 1.58 -5.74
N HIS A 107 0.73 1.70 -5.67
CA HIS A 107 1.57 2.52 -6.53
C HIS A 107 3.04 2.06 -6.41
N LEU A 108 3.98 2.78 -7.02
CA LEU A 108 5.38 2.34 -7.13
C LEU A 108 6.35 3.10 -6.22
N HIS A 109 5.88 3.79 -5.15
CA HIS A 109 6.81 4.30 -4.16
C HIS A 109 7.57 3.18 -3.46
N TYR A 110 8.77 3.51 -2.98
CA TYR A 110 9.76 2.57 -2.44
C TYR A 110 9.27 1.80 -1.19
N ASP A 111 8.30 2.32 -0.48
CA ASP A 111 7.68 1.68 0.69
C ASP A 111 6.47 0.77 0.35
N HIS A 112 6.03 0.78 -0.90
CA HIS A 112 4.99 -0.12 -1.44
C HIS A 112 5.55 -1.16 -2.41
N ALA A 113 6.54 -0.79 -3.22
CA ALA A 113 7.08 -1.64 -4.29
C ALA A 113 8.42 -2.32 -3.94
N GLY A 114 9.10 -1.92 -2.85
CA GLY A 114 10.45 -2.36 -2.53
C GLY A 114 10.63 -3.86 -2.29
N GLY A 115 9.57 -4.58 -1.93
CA GLY A 115 9.57 -6.03 -1.76
C GLY A 115 9.23 -6.82 -3.03
N LEU A 116 8.95 -6.20 -4.18
CA LEU A 116 8.59 -6.89 -5.43
C LEU A 116 9.68 -7.86 -5.91
N LYS A 117 10.93 -7.62 -5.55
CA LYS A 117 12.06 -8.54 -5.82
C LYS A 117 11.78 -9.98 -5.40
N HIS A 118 11.01 -10.20 -4.33
CA HIS A 118 10.67 -11.53 -3.81
C HIS A 118 9.67 -12.28 -4.70
N PHE A 119 8.97 -11.58 -5.58
CA PHE A 119 7.91 -12.12 -6.43
C PHE A 119 8.26 -12.15 -7.93
N ALA A 120 9.40 -11.60 -8.32
CA ALA A 120 9.87 -11.60 -9.70
C ALA A 120 10.02 -13.04 -10.24
N GLY A 121 9.32 -13.35 -11.33
CA GLY A 121 9.27 -14.67 -11.95
C GLY A 121 8.40 -15.70 -11.21
N ARG A 122 7.64 -15.31 -10.18
CA ARG A 122 6.86 -16.24 -9.35
C ARG A 122 5.35 -16.07 -9.52
N VAL A 123 4.86 -14.83 -9.39
CA VAL A 123 3.42 -14.54 -9.40
C VAL A 123 3.12 -13.28 -10.22
N PRO A 124 1.87 -13.10 -10.70
CA PRO A 124 1.47 -11.86 -11.34
C PRO A 124 1.42 -10.70 -10.33
N VAL A 125 1.77 -9.50 -10.82
CA VAL A 125 1.69 -8.23 -10.07
C VAL A 125 0.68 -7.31 -10.73
N HIS A 126 -0.37 -6.96 -10.02
CA HIS A 126 -1.42 -6.03 -10.47
C HIS A 126 -1.01 -4.59 -10.20
N VAL A 127 -1.18 -3.74 -11.20
CA VAL A 127 -0.84 -2.30 -11.16
C VAL A 127 -1.71 -1.54 -12.16
N GLN A 128 -1.88 -0.24 -11.97
CA GLN A 128 -2.48 0.60 -13.02
C GLN A 128 -1.49 0.84 -14.15
N ARG A 129 -1.96 0.83 -15.39
CA ARG A 129 -1.15 1.11 -16.59
C ARG A 129 -0.41 2.44 -16.49
N ARG A 130 -1.10 3.47 -15.99
CA ARG A 130 -0.53 4.81 -15.83
C ARG A 130 0.62 4.83 -14.83
N GLU A 131 0.51 4.07 -13.76
CA GLU A 131 1.55 3.95 -12.73
C GLU A 131 2.81 3.33 -13.31
N LEU A 132 2.67 2.20 -13.97
CA LEU A 132 3.80 1.52 -14.59
C LEU A 132 4.43 2.40 -15.69
N ALA A 133 3.63 3.06 -16.52
CA ALA A 133 4.11 3.96 -17.55
C ALA A 133 4.89 5.15 -16.96
N TYR A 134 4.42 5.71 -15.84
CA TYR A 134 5.10 6.79 -15.13
C TYR A 134 6.43 6.30 -14.54
N GLY A 135 6.42 5.22 -13.77
CA GLY A 135 7.61 4.66 -13.16
C GLY A 135 8.68 4.23 -14.18
N MET A 136 8.27 3.76 -15.37
CA MET A 136 9.16 3.32 -16.45
C MET A 136 9.49 4.42 -17.47
N SER A 137 9.13 5.68 -17.21
CA SER A 137 9.33 6.78 -18.15
C SER A 137 10.80 7.13 -18.41
N GLY A 138 11.73 6.69 -17.55
CA GLY A 138 13.16 6.92 -17.67
C GLY A 138 13.60 8.36 -17.37
N GLY A 139 12.67 9.22 -16.96
CA GLY A 139 12.95 10.58 -16.51
C GLY A 139 13.44 10.63 -15.04
N PRO A 140 14.02 11.75 -14.60
CA PRO A 140 14.44 11.92 -13.20
C PRO A 140 13.28 12.20 -12.24
N GLU A 141 12.10 12.47 -12.76
CA GLU A 141 10.95 12.89 -11.98
C GLU A 141 10.40 11.78 -11.05
N PRO A 142 10.16 10.55 -11.55
CA PRO A 142 9.72 9.47 -10.67
C PRO A 142 10.70 9.21 -9.53
N GLU A 143 12.00 9.21 -9.81
CA GLU A 143 13.01 8.96 -8.77
C GLU A 143 13.04 10.08 -7.72
N ARG A 144 12.88 11.34 -8.11
CA ARG A 144 12.76 12.46 -7.16
C ARG A 144 11.50 12.35 -6.28
N ASN A 145 10.48 11.73 -6.82
CA ASN A 145 9.22 11.46 -6.11
C ASN A 145 9.21 10.11 -5.37
N GLY A 146 10.38 9.48 -5.13
CA GLY A 146 10.45 8.26 -4.35
C GLY A 146 10.06 6.97 -5.09
N ILE A 147 9.98 7.02 -6.42
CA ILE A 147 9.69 5.86 -7.28
C ILE A 147 11.00 5.33 -7.86
N PHE A 148 11.56 4.28 -7.27
CA PHE A 148 12.88 3.78 -7.60
C PHE A 148 12.80 2.59 -8.55
N GLN A 149 13.21 2.77 -9.81
CA GLN A 149 13.17 1.70 -10.84
C GLN A 149 13.86 0.40 -10.39
N VAL A 150 14.90 0.51 -9.55
CA VAL A 150 15.62 -0.67 -9.03
C VAL A 150 14.72 -1.65 -8.26
N ASP A 151 13.56 -1.22 -7.79
CA ASP A 151 12.62 -2.06 -7.03
C ASP A 151 11.70 -2.88 -7.94
N TYR A 152 11.49 -2.46 -9.19
CA TYR A 152 10.48 -3.06 -10.06
C TYR A 152 10.89 -3.21 -11.54
N ASP A 153 12.01 -2.66 -11.99
CA ASP A 153 12.52 -2.86 -13.35
C ASP A 153 13.24 -4.22 -13.47
N ASP A 154 12.47 -5.29 -13.28
CA ASP A 154 12.93 -6.67 -13.44
C ASP A 154 12.08 -7.35 -14.53
N PRO A 155 12.70 -7.81 -15.63
CA PRO A 155 11.98 -8.43 -16.76
C PRO A 155 11.25 -9.73 -16.39
N ARG A 156 11.49 -10.29 -15.21
CA ARG A 156 10.80 -11.47 -14.70
C ARG A 156 9.45 -11.11 -14.06
N ILE A 157 9.17 -9.85 -13.73
CA ILE A 157 7.88 -9.44 -13.18
C ILE A 157 6.80 -9.57 -14.26
N THR A 158 5.76 -10.32 -13.94
CA THR A 158 4.60 -10.48 -14.83
C THR A 158 3.52 -9.46 -14.45
N TRP A 159 3.53 -8.32 -15.12
CA TRP A 159 2.58 -7.25 -14.87
C TRP A 159 1.16 -7.57 -15.36
N ARG A 160 0.16 -7.34 -14.52
CA ARG A 160 -1.28 -7.32 -14.84
C ARG A 160 -1.76 -5.88 -14.73
N GLN A 161 -1.84 -5.21 -15.86
CA GLN A 161 -2.16 -3.79 -15.93
C GLN A 161 -3.68 -3.58 -16.01
N ALA A 162 -4.23 -2.81 -15.04
CA ALA A 162 -5.57 -2.27 -15.11
C ALA A 162 -5.55 -0.88 -15.77
N ASP A 163 -6.70 -0.46 -16.30
CA ASP A 163 -6.92 0.88 -16.86
C ASP A 163 -8.24 1.43 -16.29
N GLY A 164 -8.17 1.93 -15.05
CA GLY A 164 -9.32 2.29 -14.26
C GLY A 164 -9.72 1.22 -13.24
N ASP A 165 -10.96 1.27 -12.77
CA ASP A 165 -11.46 0.36 -11.75
C ASP A 165 -11.57 -1.07 -12.32
N ALA A 166 -11.03 -2.08 -11.62
CA ALA A 166 -10.99 -3.46 -12.09
C ALA A 166 -11.05 -4.47 -10.94
N GLU A 167 -11.82 -5.55 -11.09
CA GLU A 167 -11.77 -6.70 -10.20
C GLU A 167 -10.47 -7.47 -10.46
N ILE A 168 -9.59 -7.57 -9.45
CA ILE A 168 -8.27 -8.23 -9.54
C ILE A 168 -8.27 -9.63 -8.93
N ALA A 169 -9.21 -9.89 -8.03
CA ALA A 169 -9.52 -11.21 -7.49
C ALA A 169 -10.98 -11.22 -7.03
N ALA A 170 -11.55 -12.41 -6.82
CA ALA A 170 -12.93 -12.51 -6.35
C ALA A 170 -13.12 -11.76 -5.01
N GLY A 171 -13.94 -10.72 -5.04
CA GLY A 171 -14.16 -9.82 -3.90
C GLY A 171 -13.07 -8.79 -3.66
N VAL A 172 -12.16 -8.57 -4.60
CA VAL A 172 -11.13 -7.51 -4.51
C VAL A 172 -11.16 -6.67 -5.77
N THR A 173 -11.50 -5.40 -5.63
CA THR A 173 -11.52 -4.42 -6.72
C THR A 173 -10.42 -3.38 -6.49
N ALA A 174 -9.51 -3.25 -7.44
CA ALA A 174 -8.61 -2.10 -7.53
C ALA A 174 -9.42 -0.91 -8.08
N VAL A 175 -9.39 0.21 -7.40
CA VAL A 175 -10.09 1.44 -7.76
C VAL A 175 -9.06 2.51 -8.08
N LEU A 176 -9.08 3.06 -9.29
CA LEU A 176 -8.17 4.14 -9.68
C LEU A 176 -8.42 5.38 -8.81
N THR A 177 -7.43 5.80 -8.06
CA THR A 177 -7.42 6.98 -7.20
C THR A 177 -6.21 7.85 -7.48
N ALA A 178 -6.02 8.18 -8.77
CA ALA A 178 -4.90 9.01 -9.23
C ALA A 178 -4.89 10.37 -8.52
N GLY A 179 -3.71 10.79 -8.11
CA GLY A 179 -3.49 12.04 -7.36
C GLY A 179 -2.16 11.99 -6.65
N HIS A 180 -1.99 11.13 -5.66
CA HIS A 180 -0.69 10.89 -5.00
C HIS A 180 0.39 10.46 -6.01
N THR A 181 0.06 9.50 -6.88
CA THR A 181 0.79 9.25 -8.12
C THR A 181 -0.17 9.19 -9.31
N PRO A 182 0.32 9.28 -10.57
CA PRO A 182 -0.56 9.30 -11.74
C PRO A 182 -1.44 8.05 -11.92
N GLY A 183 -1.02 6.93 -11.36
CA GLY A 183 -1.75 5.67 -11.44
C GLY A 183 -2.03 5.02 -10.08
N HIS A 184 -2.01 5.80 -9.00
CA HIS A 184 -2.36 5.29 -7.67
C HIS A 184 -3.72 4.59 -7.68
N GLN A 185 -3.82 3.46 -7.00
CA GLN A 185 -5.06 2.72 -6.80
C GLN A 185 -5.29 2.36 -5.33
N SER A 186 -6.54 2.47 -4.92
CA SER A 186 -7.05 1.98 -3.63
C SER A 186 -7.72 0.62 -3.82
N PHE A 187 -8.03 -0.09 -2.73
CA PHE A 187 -8.62 -1.43 -2.83
C PHE A 187 -9.94 -1.52 -2.07
N VAL A 188 -10.97 -2.02 -2.75
CA VAL A 188 -12.24 -2.42 -2.14
C VAL A 188 -12.24 -3.92 -1.94
N VAL A 189 -12.50 -4.34 -0.71
CA VAL A 189 -12.44 -5.73 -0.28
C VAL A 189 -13.81 -6.16 0.25
N ASP A 190 -14.48 -7.04 -0.48
CA ASP A 190 -15.74 -7.67 -0.07
C ASP A 190 -15.42 -8.92 0.76
N VAL A 191 -15.84 -8.96 2.02
CA VAL A 191 -15.65 -10.14 2.88
C VAL A 191 -16.77 -11.15 2.62
N ASP A 192 -16.40 -12.41 2.43
CA ASP A 192 -17.36 -13.50 2.21
C ASP A 192 -18.34 -13.62 3.39
N HIS A 193 -19.61 -13.90 3.08
CA HIS A 193 -20.65 -14.06 4.10
C HIS A 193 -20.33 -15.16 5.10
N SER A 194 -19.68 -16.25 4.68
CA SER A 194 -19.22 -17.32 5.57
C SER A 194 -18.13 -16.88 6.54
N ALA A 195 -17.41 -15.80 6.21
CA ALA A 195 -16.39 -15.16 7.05
C ALA A 195 -16.92 -13.94 7.82
N GLY A 196 -18.24 -13.75 7.87
CA GLY A 196 -18.92 -12.71 8.62
C GLY A 196 -19.40 -11.52 7.77
N GLY A 197 -19.14 -11.50 6.47
CA GLY A 197 -19.61 -10.45 5.55
C GLY A 197 -19.03 -9.05 5.82
N GLY A 198 -19.61 -8.03 5.23
CA GLY A 198 -19.13 -6.65 5.27
C GLY A 198 -17.95 -6.43 4.33
N GLY A 199 -17.15 -5.40 4.60
CA GLY A 199 -16.00 -5.13 3.76
C GLY A 199 -15.16 -3.96 4.23
N PHE A 200 -14.11 -3.69 3.46
CA PHE A 200 -13.14 -2.64 3.72
C PHE A 200 -12.82 -1.88 2.43
N VAL A 201 -12.50 -0.61 2.57
CA VAL A 201 -11.89 0.20 1.55
C VAL A 201 -10.52 0.63 2.08
N PHE A 202 -9.45 0.10 1.53
CA PHE A 202 -8.08 0.52 1.86
C PHE A 202 -7.73 1.70 0.97
N ALA A 203 -7.59 2.88 1.58
CA ALA A 203 -7.29 4.12 0.85
C ALA A 203 -5.87 4.11 0.26
N CYS A 204 -4.95 3.42 0.90
CA CYS A 204 -3.52 3.59 0.65
C CYS A 204 -3.18 5.08 0.70
N ASP A 205 -2.32 5.59 -0.17
CA ASP A 205 -1.86 6.98 -0.13
C ASP A 205 -2.80 7.99 -0.81
N ALA A 206 -4.03 7.57 -1.13
CA ALA A 206 -5.09 8.54 -1.39
C ALA A 206 -5.54 9.28 -0.11
N ALA A 207 -5.29 8.68 1.08
CA ALA A 207 -5.52 9.26 2.39
C ALA A 207 -4.61 8.54 3.41
N ASP A 208 -3.55 9.16 3.86
CA ASP A 208 -2.57 8.58 4.77
C ASP A 208 -3.10 8.44 6.18
N LEU A 209 -3.82 9.45 6.67
CA LEU A 209 -4.30 9.57 8.03
C LEU A 209 -5.83 9.63 8.11
N THR A 210 -6.36 9.33 9.27
CA THR A 210 -7.79 9.51 9.58
C THR A 210 -8.21 10.96 9.40
N GLU A 211 -7.34 11.91 9.70
CA GLU A 211 -7.55 13.34 9.52
C GLU A 211 -7.77 13.73 8.05
N ASN A 212 -7.10 13.05 7.09
CA ASN A 212 -7.37 13.26 5.67
C ASN A 212 -8.81 12.88 5.33
N ILE A 213 -9.29 11.76 5.89
CA ILE A 213 -10.63 11.24 5.65
C ILE A 213 -11.68 12.14 6.31
N ASP A 214 -11.53 12.42 7.59
CA ASP A 214 -12.54 13.15 8.39
C ASP A 214 -12.65 14.61 7.99
N GLY A 215 -11.49 15.27 7.82
CA GLY A 215 -11.40 16.67 7.45
C GLY A 215 -11.43 16.95 5.95
N GLU A 216 -11.39 15.92 5.10
CA GLU A 216 -11.18 16.04 3.65
C GLU A 216 -9.94 16.90 3.35
N LEU A 217 -8.84 16.59 4.08
CA LEU A 217 -7.57 17.27 3.94
C LEU A 217 -6.73 16.55 2.86
N ALA A 218 -6.14 17.34 1.97
CA ALA A 218 -5.26 16.82 0.94
C ALA A 218 -4.05 16.11 1.54
N VAL A 219 -3.57 15.05 0.91
CA VAL A 219 -2.24 14.52 1.17
C VAL A 219 -1.19 15.51 0.65
N GLY A 220 -0.04 15.55 1.32
CA GLY A 220 1.08 16.42 0.96
C GLY A 220 2.18 15.68 0.22
N GLY A 221 3.42 16.00 0.39
CA GLY A 221 4.66 15.44 -0.13
C GLY A 221 4.59 14.48 -1.33
N PHE A 222 5.56 14.45 -2.20
CA PHE A 222 5.62 13.53 -3.36
C PHE A 222 4.43 13.57 -4.34
N VAL A 223 3.62 14.63 -4.31
CA VAL A 223 2.41 14.81 -5.13
C VAL A 223 2.63 15.93 -6.13
N ASP A 224 2.47 15.64 -7.42
CA ASP A 224 2.66 16.61 -8.51
C ASP A 224 1.33 17.23 -9.01
N VAL A 225 0.21 16.95 -8.34
CA VAL A 225 -1.10 17.50 -8.68
C VAL A 225 -1.55 18.55 -7.67
N PRO A 226 -2.46 19.47 -8.05
CA PRO A 226 -3.09 20.37 -7.09
C PRO A 226 -3.74 19.62 -5.91
N PRO A 227 -3.65 20.14 -4.68
CA PRO A 227 -4.21 19.49 -3.49
C PRO A 227 -5.68 19.10 -3.64
N GLU A 228 -6.45 19.88 -4.38
CA GLU A 228 -7.88 19.66 -4.62
C GLU A 228 -8.14 18.33 -5.35
N GLU A 229 -7.21 17.88 -6.19
CA GLU A 229 -7.35 16.62 -6.93
C GLU A 229 -7.21 15.42 -6.00
N THR A 230 -6.35 15.49 -4.97
CA THR A 230 -6.23 14.44 -3.96
C THR A 230 -7.49 14.37 -3.09
N VAL A 231 -8.07 15.51 -2.72
CA VAL A 231 -9.34 15.57 -1.98
C VAL A 231 -10.50 14.94 -2.76
N VAL A 232 -10.53 15.06 -4.09
CA VAL A 232 -11.53 14.39 -4.93
C VAL A 232 -11.47 12.86 -4.73
N GLN A 233 -10.26 12.29 -4.62
CA GLN A 233 -10.11 10.85 -4.40
C GLN A 233 -10.58 10.43 -3.00
N ILE A 234 -10.28 11.22 -1.98
CA ILE A 234 -10.78 11.00 -0.61
C ILE A 234 -12.32 10.95 -0.63
N ARG A 235 -12.97 11.93 -1.24
CA ARG A 235 -14.44 11.98 -1.37
C ARG A 235 -15.00 10.77 -2.13
N LYS A 236 -14.33 10.36 -3.23
CA LYS A 236 -14.69 9.14 -3.98
C LYS A 236 -14.70 7.93 -3.06
N LEU A 237 -13.64 7.73 -2.26
CA LEU A 237 -13.52 6.59 -1.36
C LEU A 237 -14.51 6.66 -0.19
N LYS A 238 -14.78 7.84 0.36
CA LYS A 238 -15.81 8.05 1.40
C LYS A 238 -17.20 7.65 0.88
N CYS A 239 -17.58 8.13 -0.31
CA CYS A 239 -18.85 7.78 -0.93
C CYS A 239 -18.95 6.27 -1.16
N LEU A 240 -17.91 5.65 -1.73
CA LEU A 240 -17.86 4.23 -2.01
C LEU A 240 -17.98 3.38 -0.74
N ALA A 241 -17.30 3.77 0.34
CA ALA A 241 -17.38 3.11 1.63
C ALA A 241 -18.79 3.25 2.24
N ALA A 242 -19.36 4.46 2.22
CA ALA A 242 -20.70 4.72 2.75
C ALA A 242 -21.80 3.96 1.99
N GLU A 243 -21.77 3.94 0.65
CA GLU A 243 -22.73 3.21 -0.19
C GLU A 243 -22.75 1.70 0.08
N ARG A 244 -21.59 1.13 0.43
CA ARG A 244 -21.44 -0.29 0.71
C ARG A 244 -21.58 -0.66 2.19
N GLY A 245 -21.56 0.34 3.09
CA GLY A 245 -21.47 0.13 4.54
C GLY A 245 -20.13 -0.49 4.96
N TYR A 246 -19.04 -0.12 4.29
CA TYR A 246 -17.70 -0.63 4.52
C TYR A 246 -16.87 0.34 5.37
N ARG A 247 -15.85 -0.20 6.04
CA ARG A 247 -14.87 0.62 6.77
C ARG A 247 -13.87 1.18 5.79
N LEU A 248 -13.67 2.50 5.80
CA LEU A 248 -12.57 3.16 5.09
C LEU A 248 -11.34 3.18 6.00
N ILE A 249 -10.22 2.66 5.49
CA ILE A 249 -8.97 2.49 6.23
C ILE A 249 -7.92 3.41 5.60
N PRO A 250 -7.33 4.34 6.36
CA PRO A 250 -6.23 5.18 5.89
C PRO A 250 -4.95 4.38 5.66
N GLY A 251 -4.04 4.91 4.84
CA GLY A 251 -2.82 4.24 4.42
C GLY A 251 -1.79 4.07 5.53
N HIS A 252 -1.43 5.14 6.22
CA HIS A 252 -0.26 5.19 7.10
C HIS A 252 -0.57 5.64 8.54
N ASP A 253 -1.81 5.54 8.98
CA ASP A 253 -2.26 6.07 10.27
C ASP A 253 -1.70 5.26 11.46
N PRO A 254 -0.89 5.86 12.34
CA PRO A 254 -0.27 5.18 13.46
C PRO A 254 -1.23 4.77 14.59
N VAL A 255 -2.47 5.22 14.54
CA VAL A 255 -3.53 4.86 15.49
C VAL A 255 -4.50 3.86 14.86
N ALA A 256 -4.99 4.16 13.66
CA ALA A 256 -5.96 3.32 12.97
C ALA A 256 -5.39 1.96 12.55
N TRP A 257 -4.11 1.91 12.12
CA TRP A 257 -3.49 0.67 11.68
C TRP A 257 -3.32 -0.38 12.78
N PRO A 258 -2.76 -0.07 13.97
CA PRO A 258 -2.72 -1.02 15.09
C PRO A 258 -4.11 -1.44 15.58
N ALA A 259 -5.07 -0.52 15.58
CA ALA A 259 -6.46 -0.81 15.96
C ALA A 259 -7.09 -1.82 15.00
N LEU A 260 -6.94 -1.61 13.68
CA LEU A 260 -7.37 -2.55 12.65
C LEU A 260 -6.71 -3.92 12.83
N THR A 261 -5.41 -3.95 13.06
CA THR A 261 -4.63 -5.19 13.26
C THR A 261 -5.20 -5.99 14.43
N SER A 262 -5.49 -5.34 15.56
CA SER A 262 -6.07 -5.97 16.74
C SER A 262 -7.49 -6.50 16.48
N ASP A 263 -8.34 -5.71 15.81
CA ASP A 263 -9.70 -6.11 15.44
C ASP A 263 -9.70 -7.36 14.55
N LEU A 264 -8.84 -7.37 13.52
CA LEU A 264 -8.76 -8.46 12.56
C LEU A 264 -8.13 -9.72 13.16
N ALA A 265 -7.15 -9.57 14.06
CA ALA A 265 -6.59 -10.69 14.82
C ALA A 265 -7.65 -11.35 15.74
N THR A 266 -8.57 -10.56 16.27
CA THR A 266 -9.71 -11.09 17.05
C THR A 266 -10.72 -11.81 16.17
N ARG A 267 -11.01 -11.26 14.99
CA ARG A 267 -11.94 -11.84 14.01
C ARG A 267 -11.40 -13.13 13.37
N TRP A 268 -10.12 -13.13 13.06
CA TRP A 268 -9.42 -14.25 12.42
C TRP A 268 -8.11 -14.55 13.16
N PRO A 269 -8.16 -15.25 14.31
CA PRO A 269 -6.97 -15.53 15.10
C PRO A 269 -5.94 -16.33 14.27
N PRO A 270 -4.64 -16.12 14.54
CA PRO A 270 -3.60 -16.93 13.91
C PRO A 270 -3.86 -18.42 14.20
N ALA A 271 -3.44 -19.28 13.26
CA ALA A 271 -3.51 -20.72 13.49
C ALA A 271 -2.65 -21.07 14.70
N ALA A 272 -3.19 -21.89 15.60
CA ALA A 272 -2.51 -22.34 16.80
C ALA A 272 -1.30 -23.25 16.45
#